data_03dd8e90952e5aec93d1d5af652b2b96
#
_entry.id   03dd8e90952e5aec93d1d5af652b2b96
#
_cell.length_a   1.000
_cell.length_b   1.000
_cell.length_c   1.000
_cell.angle_alpha   90.00
_cell.angle_beta   90.00
_cell.angle_gamma   90.00
#
_symmetry.space_group_name_H-M   'P 1'
#
loop_
_entity.id
_entity.type
_entity.pdbx_description
1 polymer ?
#
loop_
_entity_poly.entity_id
_entity_poly.type
_entity_poly.pdbx_seq_one_letter_code
_entity_poly.pdbx_strand_id
1 'polypeptide(L)'
;MESEKAYRSLLKVSKEKKFNKLEKYLQQSKLIEIKLSSLPLVEYLASVVVSQQLSTKAAKTIWSRVHPIVKNHTDYENLEIKLREVGLSTSKANYVIGLIGNSYLSSLQRADLLEKSNIEIEKMLIENKGIGPWSVNIARMFYLGDADVMPINDLGIKYAHKKFFPEHEL
;
A
#
# COMPACT_ATOMS: atom_id res chain seq x y z
N MET A 1 8.39 10.51 16.62
CA MET A 1 7.52 11.50 17.30
C MET A 1 6.04 11.24 17.04
N GLU A 2 5.57 11.15 15.80
CA GLU A 2 4.14 10.84 15.52
C GLU A 2 3.75 9.43 15.96
N SER A 3 4.56 8.42 15.66
CA SER A 3 4.30 7.03 16.07
C SER A 3 4.18 6.86 17.58
N GLU A 4 4.98 7.60 18.34
CA GLU A 4 4.92 7.56 19.81
C GLU A 4 3.66 8.24 20.33
N LYS A 5 3.26 9.37 19.74
CA LYS A 5 2.00 10.05 20.07
C LYS A 5 0.79 9.17 19.77
N ALA A 6 0.77 8.55 18.59
CA ALA A 6 -0.28 7.62 18.20
C ALA A 6 -0.36 6.41 19.16
N TYR A 7 0.79 5.82 19.50
CA TYR A 7 0.87 4.71 20.45
C TYR A 7 0.31 5.10 21.84
N ARG A 8 0.72 6.25 22.37
CA ARG A 8 0.23 6.75 23.69
C ARG A 8 -1.27 6.99 23.66
N SER A 9 -1.79 7.58 22.57
CA SER A 9 -3.23 7.80 22.39
C SER A 9 -4.00 6.49 22.33
N LEU A 10 -3.50 5.52 21.57
CA LEU A 10 -4.12 4.20 21.42
C LEU A 10 -4.12 3.45 22.76
N LEU A 11 -3.03 3.50 23.52
CA LEU A 11 -2.93 2.91 24.85
C LEU A 11 -3.90 3.56 25.83
N LYS A 12 -4.05 4.88 25.80
CA LYS A 12 -5.02 5.61 26.61
C LYS A 12 -6.44 5.17 26.31
N VAL A 13 -6.84 5.18 25.04
CA VAL A 13 -8.17 4.77 24.60
C VAL A 13 -8.45 3.31 24.94
N SER A 14 -7.47 2.41 24.79
CA SER A 14 -7.64 0.99 25.12
C SER A 14 -7.95 0.77 26.61
N LYS A 15 -7.35 1.57 27.49
CA LYS A 15 -7.66 1.56 28.94
C LYS A 15 -9.03 2.11 29.23
N GLU A 16 -9.35 3.31 28.70
CA GLU A 16 -10.63 3.99 28.92
C GLU A 16 -11.83 3.15 28.46
N LYS A 17 -11.68 2.49 27.30
CA LYS A 17 -12.71 1.64 26.70
C LYS A 17 -12.66 0.19 27.16
N LYS A 18 -11.74 -0.16 28.09
CA LYS A 18 -11.55 -1.52 28.61
C LYS A 18 -11.28 -2.57 27.55
N PHE A 19 -10.55 -2.21 26.49
CA PHE A 19 -10.10 -3.15 25.46
C PHE A 19 -8.87 -3.95 25.94
N ASN A 20 -9.05 -4.80 26.94
CA ASN A 20 -7.99 -5.47 27.68
C ASN A 20 -7.02 -6.28 26.79
N LYS A 21 -7.53 -6.93 25.74
CA LYS A 21 -6.69 -7.67 24.78
C LYS A 21 -5.76 -6.76 23.98
N LEU A 22 -6.29 -5.60 23.53
CA LEU A 22 -5.52 -4.61 22.81
C LEU A 22 -4.49 -3.95 23.73
N GLU A 23 -4.89 -3.55 24.94
CA GLU A 23 -3.99 -2.96 25.92
C GLU A 23 -2.80 -3.86 26.21
N LYS A 24 -3.03 -5.14 26.52
CA LYS A 24 -1.98 -6.11 26.77
C LYS A 24 -1.05 -6.27 25.56
N TYR A 25 -1.60 -6.31 24.37
CA TYR A 25 -0.82 -6.39 23.11
C TYR A 25 0.07 -5.15 22.93
N LEU A 26 -0.48 -3.95 23.12
CA LEU A 26 0.25 -2.69 22.99
C LEU A 26 1.42 -2.62 23.98
N GLN A 27 1.20 -2.99 25.25
CA GLN A 27 2.24 -2.98 26.28
C GLN A 27 3.44 -3.89 25.95
N GLN A 28 3.21 -4.95 25.16
CA GLN A 28 4.23 -5.90 24.73
C GLN A 28 4.81 -5.58 23.35
N SER A 29 4.20 -4.65 22.63
CA SER A 29 4.60 -4.30 21.25
C SER A 29 5.73 -3.29 21.25
N LYS A 30 6.60 -3.40 20.24
CA LYS A 30 7.55 -2.34 19.91
C LYS A 30 6.85 -1.26 19.11
N LEU A 31 7.32 -0.03 19.25
CA LEU A 31 6.93 1.06 18.35
C LEU A 31 7.21 0.68 16.89
N ILE A 32 6.21 0.86 16.06
CA ILE A 32 6.32 0.62 14.62
C ILE A 32 6.55 1.96 13.94
N GLU A 33 7.66 2.07 13.23
CA GLU A 33 7.91 3.20 12.33
C GLU A 33 7.52 2.80 10.92
N ILE A 34 6.63 3.59 10.32
CA ILE A 34 6.27 3.45 8.91
C ILE A 34 7.37 4.12 8.08
N LYS A 35 8.14 3.30 7.36
CA LYS A 35 9.12 3.81 6.40
C LYS A 35 8.43 4.08 5.08
N LEU A 36 8.50 5.33 4.64
CA LEU A 36 7.97 5.70 3.33
C LEU A 36 8.82 5.11 2.20
N SER A 37 8.17 4.71 1.12
CA SER A 37 8.86 4.22 -0.06
C SER A 37 9.70 5.33 -0.70
N SER A 38 10.89 5.00 -1.15
CA SER A 38 11.75 5.91 -1.93
C SER A 38 11.63 5.71 -3.46
N LEU A 39 10.78 4.79 -3.89
CA LEU A 39 10.57 4.52 -5.32
C LEU A 39 9.86 5.71 -6.00
N PRO A 40 10.08 5.93 -7.30
CA PRO A 40 9.20 6.76 -8.12
C PRO A 40 7.75 6.26 -8.05
N LEU A 41 6.77 7.16 -8.26
CA LEU A 41 5.34 6.84 -8.09
C LEU A 41 4.91 5.61 -8.88
N VAL A 42 5.25 5.56 -10.17
CA VAL A 42 4.87 4.45 -11.06
C VAL A 42 5.46 3.12 -10.59
N GLU A 43 6.74 3.09 -10.22
CA GLU A 43 7.38 1.89 -9.69
C GLU A 43 6.73 1.46 -8.37
N TYR A 44 6.38 2.42 -7.52
CA TYR A 44 5.67 2.14 -6.27
C TYR A 44 4.29 1.53 -6.53
N LEU A 45 3.48 2.13 -7.41
CA LEU A 45 2.15 1.61 -7.78
C LEU A 45 2.24 0.22 -8.42
N ALA A 46 3.24 -0.01 -9.27
CA ALA A 46 3.51 -1.34 -9.81
C ALA A 46 3.80 -2.36 -8.69
N SER A 47 4.57 -1.97 -7.67
CA SER A 47 4.83 -2.84 -6.50
C SER A 47 3.56 -3.16 -5.72
N VAL A 48 2.65 -2.19 -5.60
CA VAL A 48 1.33 -2.39 -4.96
C VAL A 48 0.49 -3.39 -5.77
N VAL A 49 0.42 -3.25 -7.10
CA VAL A 49 -0.28 -4.21 -7.98
C VAL A 49 0.29 -5.61 -7.84
N VAL A 50 1.62 -5.74 -7.82
CA VAL A 50 2.28 -7.04 -7.61
C VAL A 50 1.86 -7.66 -6.29
N SER A 51 1.75 -6.88 -5.23
CA SER A 51 1.46 -7.37 -3.88
C SER A 51 0.02 -7.80 -3.64
N GLN A 52 -0.94 -7.38 -4.49
CA GLN A 52 -2.35 -7.72 -4.33
C GLN A 52 -2.57 -9.23 -4.21
N GLN A 53 -3.36 -9.66 -3.22
CA GLN A 53 -3.72 -11.07 -2.96
C GLN A 53 -2.53 -12.02 -2.73
N LEU A 54 -1.38 -11.49 -2.31
CA LEU A 54 -0.18 -12.26 -2.01
C LEU A 54 0.22 -12.09 -0.55
N SER A 55 0.91 -13.10 0.00
CA SER A 55 1.64 -12.90 1.25
C SER A 55 2.82 -11.94 1.06
N THR A 56 3.22 -11.24 2.12
CA THR A 56 4.37 -10.32 2.08
C THR A 56 5.64 -10.97 1.53
N LYS A 57 5.88 -12.26 1.87
CA LYS A 57 7.04 -13.01 1.38
C LYS A 57 6.95 -13.26 -0.13
N ALA A 58 5.80 -13.70 -0.63
CA ALA A 58 5.58 -13.95 -2.05
C ALA A 58 5.68 -12.64 -2.85
N ALA A 59 5.04 -11.57 -2.37
CA ALA A 59 5.10 -10.25 -2.99
C ALA A 59 6.54 -9.74 -3.14
N LYS A 60 7.35 -9.84 -2.08
CA LYS A 60 8.78 -9.45 -2.14
C LYS A 60 9.55 -10.26 -3.16
N THR A 61 9.34 -11.57 -3.22
CA THR A 61 10.04 -12.45 -4.17
C THR A 61 9.68 -12.13 -5.62
N ILE A 62 8.39 -11.88 -5.91
CA ILE A 62 7.97 -11.52 -7.25
C ILE A 62 8.44 -10.11 -7.60
N TRP A 63 8.30 -9.15 -6.68
CA TRP A 63 8.74 -7.78 -6.90
C TRP A 63 10.24 -7.68 -7.21
N SER A 64 11.10 -8.44 -6.53
CA SER A 64 12.54 -8.44 -6.82
C SER A 64 12.90 -8.87 -8.24
N ARG A 65 12.01 -9.63 -8.91
CA ARG A 65 12.17 -10.04 -10.31
C ARG A 65 11.52 -9.06 -11.28
N VAL A 66 10.38 -8.49 -10.89
CA VAL A 66 9.60 -7.53 -11.70
C VAL A 66 10.27 -6.16 -11.75
N HIS A 67 10.79 -5.68 -10.62
CA HIS A 67 11.33 -4.32 -10.51
C HIS A 67 12.44 -3.99 -11.53
N PRO A 68 13.45 -4.85 -11.78
CA PRO A 68 14.44 -4.59 -12.82
C PRO A 68 13.84 -4.42 -14.22
N ILE A 69 12.77 -5.16 -14.54
CA ILE A 69 12.05 -5.05 -15.82
C ILE A 69 11.33 -3.71 -15.89
N VAL A 70 10.61 -3.33 -14.83
CA VAL A 70 9.87 -2.06 -14.74
C VAL A 70 10.80 -0.86 -14.84
N LYS A 71 11.95 -0.91 -14.15
CA LYS A 71 12.92 0.19 -14.10
C LYS A 71 13.65 0.40 -15.43
N ASN A 72 13.98 -0.68 -16.14
CA ASN A 72 14.85 -0.66 -17.32
C ASN A 72 14.11 -0.96 -18.63
N HIS A 73 12.77 -0.87 -18.63
CA HIS A 73 12.01 -1.15 -19.85
C HIS A 73 12.34 -0.12 -20.95
N THR A 74 12.72 -0.62 -22.09
CA THR A 74 12.98 0.18 -23.31
C THR A 74 12.10 -0.25 -24.48
N ASP A 75 11.46 -1.42 -24.32
CA ASP A 75 10.67 -2.07 -25.36
C ASP A 75 9.37 -2.63 -24.76
N TYR A 76 8.25 -2.17 -25.28
CA TYR A 76 6.91 -2.58 -24.84
C TYR A 76 6.42 -3.86 -25.52
N GLU A 77 7.01 -4.24 -26.69
CA GLU A 77 6.49 -5.33 -27.53
C GLU A 77 6.48 -6.67 -26.81
N ASN A 78 7.51 -6.95 -26.01
CA ASN A 78 7.61 -8.21 -25.27
C ASN A 78 7.44 -8.05 -23.73
N LEU A 79 7.01 -6.88 -23.28
CA LEU A 79 6.98 -6.58 -21.86
C LEU A 79 6.00 -7.46 -21.08
N GLU A 80 4.82 -7.76 -21.64
CA GLU A 80 3.87 -8.68 -21.02
C GLU A 80 4.48 -10.07 -20.82
N ILE A 81 5.13 -10.60 -21.83
CA ILE A 81 5.76 -11.93 -21.79
C ILE A 81 6.80 -11.96 -20.66
N LYS A 82 7.72 -10.98 -20.65
CA LYS A 82 8.77 -10.87 -19.63
C LYS A 82 8.20 -10.77 -18.21
N LEU A 83 7.14 -10.00 -18.01
CA LEU A 83 6.49 -9.85 -16.70
C LEU A 83 5.79 -11.13 -16.25
N ARG A 84 5.20 -11.89 -17.19
CA ARG A 84 4.56 -13.19 -16.88
C ARG A 84 5.59 -14.27 -16.54
N GLU A 85 6.71 -14.31 -17.24
CA GLU A 85 7.81 -15.26 -16.98
C GLU A 85 8.37 -15.11 -15.55
N VAL A 86 8.35 -13.90 -14.99
CA VAL A 86 8.80 -13.66 -13.61
C VAL A 86 7.72 -13.82 -12.55
N GLY A 87 6.51 -14.25 -12.95
CA GLY A 87 5.45 -14.70 -12.04
C GLY A 87 4.21 -13.82 -11.94
N LEU A 88 4.01 -12.85 -12.83
CA LEU A 88 2.75 -12.10 -12.89
C LEU A 88 1.68 -12.86 -13.66
N SER A 89 0.41 -12.71 -13.22
CA SER A 89 -0.74 -13.07 -14.06
C SER A 89 -0.83 -12.09 -15.25
N THR A 90 -1.48 -12.51 -16.32
CA THR A 90 -1.75 -11.65 -17.50
C THR A 90 -2.38 -10.31 -17.08
N SER A 91 -3.40 -10.35 -16.20
CA SER A 91 -4.05 -9.12 -15.75
C SER A 91 -3.08 -8.18 -15.02
N LYS A 92 -2.26 -8.70 -14.09
CA LYS A 92 -1.28 -7.89 -13.37
C LYS A 92 -0.19 -7.35 -14.30
N ALA A 93 0.29 -8.15 -15.25
CA ALA A 93 1.25 -7.69 -16.25
C ALA A 93 0.69 -6.50 -17.03
N ASN A 94 -0.55 -6.60 -17.52
CA ASN A 94 -1.21 -5.52 -18.24
C ASN A 94 -1.46 -4.27 -17.38
N TYR A 95 -1.78 -4.43 -16.08
CA TYR A 95 -1.89 -3.29 -15.16
C TYR A 95 -0.55 -2.58 -14.98
N VAL A 96 0.52 -3.33 -14.78
CA VAL A 96 1.87 -2.78 -14.65
C VAL A 96 2.29 -2.05 -15.94
N ILE A 97 2.03 -2.62 -17.12
CA ILE A 97 2.30 -1.98 -18.41
C ILE A 97 1.53 -0.68 -18.55
N GLY A 98 0.24 -0.66 -18.18
CA GLY A 98 -0.56 0.55 -18.21
C GLY A 98 -0.04 1.66 -17.29
N LEU A 99 0.46 1.30 -16.11
CA LEU A 99 1.09 2.25 -15.18
C LEU A 99 2.39 2.83 -15.77
N ILE A 100 3.25 1.99 -16.31
CA ILE A 100 4.52 2.41 -16.93
C ILE A 100 4.29 3.32 -18.13
N GLY A 101 3.28 3.02 -18.95
CA GLY A 101 2.91 3.81 -20.12
C GLY A 101 2.20 5.14 -19.79
N ASN A 102 1.83 5.37 -18.54
CA ASN A 102 1.18 6.62 -18.14
C ASN A 102 2.22 7.71 -17.89
N SER A 103 2.44 8.54 -18.92
CA SER A 103 3.41 9.65 -18.86
C SER A 103 3.07 10.69 -17.80
N TYR A 104 1.78 10.93 -17.54
CA TYR A 104 1.36 11.85 -16.49
C TYR A 104 1.77 11.35 -15.10
N LEU A 105 1.48 10.07 -14.76
CA LEU A 105 1.93 9.51 -13.48
C LEU A 105 3.46 9.49 -13.36
N SER A 106 4.16 9.25 -14.48
CA SER A 106 5.63 9.21 -14.51
C SER A 106 6.26 10.59 -14.28
N SER A 107 5.55 11.67 -14.62
CA SER A 107 6.03 13.05 -14.39
C SER A 107 5.83 13.54 -12.96
N LEU A 108 4.92 12.92 -12.19
CA LEU A 108 4.59 13.36 -10.84
C LEU A 108 5.67 12.99 -9.83
N GLN A 109 6.03 13.98 -9.03
CA GLN A 109 6.85 13.79 -7.84
C GLN A 109 5.95 13.65 -6.60
N ARG A 110 6.49 13.14 -5.51
CA ARG A 110 5.75 13.05 -4.24
C ARG A 110 5.24 14.43 -3.78
N ALA A 111 6.03 15.48 -3.97
CA ALA A 111 5.64 16.84 -3.60
C ALA A 111 4.34 17.27 -4.29
N ASP A 112 4.21 16.98 -5.60
CA ASP A 112 3.02 17.33 -6.39
C ASP A 112 1.75 16.63 -5.85
N LEU A 113 1.92 15.43 -5.28
CA LEU A 113 0.81 14.70 -4.67
C LEU A 113 0.44 15.24 -3.30
N LEU A 114 1.40 15.70 -2.53
CA LEU A 114 1.16 16.28 -1.20
C LEU A 114 0.41 17.62 -1.26
N GLU A 115 0.42 18.29 -2.41
CA GLU A 115 -0.36 19.51 -2.67
C GLU A 115 -1.83 19.22 -3.03
N LYS A 116 -2.17 17.97 -3.33
CA LYS A 116 -3.52 17.55 -3.73
C LYS A 116 -4.35 17.12 -2.53
N SER A 117 -5.65 17.31 -2.62
CA SER A 117 -6.60 16.73 -1.67
C SER A 117 -6.67 15.21 -1.81
N ASN A 118 -7.08 14.53 -0.74
CA ASN A 118 -7.28 13.08 -0.74
C ASN A 118 -8.24 12.61 -1.83
N ILE A 119 -9.27 13.41 -2.15
CA ILE A 119 -10.26 13.12 -3.20
C ILE A 119 -9.60 13.20 -4.59
N GLU A 120 -8.75 14.18 -4.82
CA GLU A 120 -8.03 14.31 -6.10
C GLU A 120 -7.04 13.17 -6.31
N ILE A 121 -6.30 12.79 -5.26
CA ILE A 121 -5.40 11.63 -5.30
C ILE A 121 -6.17 10.35 -5.61
N GLU A 122 -7.30 10.12 -4.93
CA GLU A 122 -8.12 8.95 -5.14
C GLU A 122 -8.63 8.87 -6.58
N LYS A 123 -9.26 9.94 -7.08
CA LYS A 123 -9.76 10.01 -8.46
C LYS A 123 -8.67 9.72 -9.47
N MET A 124 -7.54 10.39 -9.36
CA MET A 124 -6.42 10.26 -10.28
C MET A 124 -5.85 8.83 -10.29
N LEU A 125 -5.70 8.21 -9.12
CA LEU A 125 -5.10 6.88 -9.04
C LEU A 125 -6.07 5.78 -9.51
N ILE A 126 -7.37 5.87 -9.18
CA ILE A 126 -8.40 4.88 -9.56
C ILE A 126 -8.64 4.83 -11.09
N GLU A 127 -8.38 5.89 -11.83
CA GLU A 127 -8.45 5.88 -13.29
C GLU A 127 -7.52 4.85 -13.93
N ASN A 128 -6.50 4.38 -13.20
CA ASN A 128 -5.55 3.40 -13.69
C ASN A 128 -6.04 1.98 -13.40
N LYS A 129 -6.19 1.16 -14.45
CA LYS A 129 -6.60 -0.24 -14.31
C LYS A 129 -5.71 -1.00 -13.33
N GLY A 130 -6.32 -1.72 -12.42
CA GLY A 130 -5.63 -2.47 -11.38
C GLY A 130 -5.38 -1.68 -10.09
N ILE A 131 -5.67 -0.37 -10.07
CA ILE A 131 -5.65 0.45 -8.86
C ILE A 131 -7.08 0.62 -8.36
N GLY A 132 -7.39 0.02 -7.24
CA GLY A 132 -8.67 0.18 -6.53
C GLY A 132 -8.50 0.95 -5.21
N PRO A 133 -9.59 1.15 -4.46
CA PRO A 133 -9.57 1.89 -3.18
C PRO A 133 -8.54 1.37 -2.18
N TRP A 134 -8.36 0.05 -2.10
CA TRP A 134 -7.32 -0.55 -1.26
C TRP A 134 -5.91 -0.10 -1.67
N SER A 135 -5.61 -0.12 -2.98
CA SER A 135 -4.30 0.31 -3.49
C SER A 135 -4.04 1.79 -3.26
N VAL A 136 -5.07 2.63 -3.36
CA VAL A 136 -5.01 4.06 -3.03
C VAL A 136 -4.67 4.25 -1.56
N ASN A 137 -5.35 3.54 -0.66
CA ASN A 137 -5.08 3.61 0.78
C ASN A 137 -3.65 3.19 1.10
N ILE A 138 -3.16 2.11 0.48
CA ILE A 138 -1.77 1.67 0.63
C ILE A 138 -0.78 2.73 0.12
N ALA A 139 -1.08 3.40 -0.99
CA ALA A 139 -0.25 4.49 -1.50
C ALA A 139 -0.26 5.72 -0.56
N ARG A 140 -1.42 6.09 -0.04
CA ARG A 140 -1.52 7.19 0.93
C ARG A 140 -0.70 6.90 2.19
N MET A 141 -0.81 5.70 2.75
CA MET A 141 -0.07 5.31 3.97
C MET A 141 1.44 5.22 3.75
N PHE A 142 1.87 4.45 2.76
CA PHE A 142 3.27 4.04 2.64
C PHE A 142 4.08 4.79 1.58
N TYR A 143 3.43 5.60 0.76
CA TYR A 143 4.09 6.49 -0.17
C TYR A 143 3.97 7.96 0.25
N LEU A 144 2.78 8.42 0.65
CA LEU A 144 2.56 9.81 1.04
C LEU A 144 2.76 10.07 2.54
N GLY A 145 2.67 9.05 3.39
CA GLY A 145 2.81 9.19 4.84
C GLY A 145 1.56 9.70 5.52
N ASP A 146 0.40 9.56 4.87
CA ASP A 146 -0.87 9.94 5.46
C ASP A 146 -1.19 9.04 6.66
N ALA A 147 -1.29 9.63 7.83
CA ALA A 147 -1.55 8.93 9.09
C ALA A 147 -3.04 8.71 9.35
N ASP A 148 -3.91 9.36 8.58
CA ASP A 148 -5.38 9.26 8.74
C ASP A 148 -6.00 8.42 7.62
N VAL A 149 -5.54 7.17 7.51
CA VAL A 149 -6.05 6.19 6.54
C VAL A 149 -6.41 4.91 7.25
N MET A 150 -7.66 4.46 7.08
CA MET A 150 -8.13 3.16 7.58
C MET A 150 -8.60 2.28 6.42
N PRO A 151 -7.78 1.34 5.94
CA PRO A 151 -8.16 0.45 4.84
C PRO A 151 -9.06 -0.69 5.34
N ILE A 152 -10.34 -0.39 5.60
CA ILE A 152 -11.33 -1.33 6.19
C ILE A 152 -11.50 -2.63 5.39
N ASN A 153 -11.18 -2.62 4.11
CA ASN A 153 -11.22 -3.80 3.25
C ASN A 153 -9.93 -4.63 3.27
N ASP A 154 -8.88 -4.17 3.96
CA ASP A 154 -7.64 -4.93 4.12
C ASP A 154 -7.85 -6.17 5.00
N LEU A 155 -7.35 -7.32 4.57
CA LEU A 155 -7.50 -8.58 5.29
C LEU A 155 -6.78 -8.54 6.65
N GLY A 156 -5.64 -7.88 6.74
CA GLY A 156 -4.89 -7.73 7.99
C GLY A 156 -5.69 -6.89 9.00
N ILE A 157 -6.30 -5.80 8.55
CA ILE A 157 -7.17 -4.95 9.38
C ILE A 157 -8.40 -5.75 9.85
N LYS A 158 -9.09 -6.45 8.95
CA LYS A 158 -10.24 -7.31 9.31
C LYS A 158 -9.86 -8.37 10.34
N TYR A 159 -8.70 -8.99 10.16
CA TYR A 159 -8.21 -10.00 11.10
C TYR A 159 -7.87 -9.40 12.47
N ALA A 160 -7.19 -8.27 12.48
CA ALA A 160 -6.87 -7.54 13.72
C ALA A 160 -8.13 -7.08 14.44
N HIS A 161 -9.09 -6.51 13.71
CA HIS A 161 -10.36 -6.09 14.26
C HIS A 161 -11.08 -7.25 14.95
N LYS A 162 -11.29 -8.37 14.26
CA LYS A 162 -11.93 -9.57 14.83
C LYS A 162 -11.20 -10.10 16.07
N LYS A 163 -9.88 -9.97 16.11
CA LYS A 163 -9.07 -10.42 17.26
C LYS A 163 -9.23 -9.53 18.49
N PHE A 164 -9.24 -8.22 18.29
CA PHE A 164 -9.21 -7.24 19.40
C PHE A 164 -10.59 -6.71 19.77
N PHE A 165 -11.53 -6.70 18.83
CA PHE A 165 -12.86 -6.12 18.96
C PHE A 165 -13.95 -7.08 18.46
N PRO A 166 -14.04 -8.32 19.00
CA PRO A 166 -14.95 -9.34 18.48
C PRO A 166 -16.43 -8.97 18.60
N GLU A 167 -16.77 -8.08 19.53
CA GLU A 167 -18.15 -7.62 19.82
C GLU A 167 -18.53 -6.35 19.03
N HIS A 168 -17.65 -5.84 18.17
CA HIS A 168 -17.87 -4.61 17.40
C HIS A 168 -17.82 -4.90 15.90
N GLU A 169 -18.62 -4.17 15.13
CA GLU A 169 -18.52 -4.14 13.68
C GLU A 169 -17.38 -3.21 13.23
N LEU A 170 -16.77 -3.54 12.07
CA LEU A 170 -15.68 -2.76 11.47
C LEU A 170 -16.23 -1.70 10.53
#